data_e494697e2ed6bcb527f5078de8092968
#
_entry.id   e494697e2ed6bcb527f5078de8092968
#
_cell.length_a   1.000
_cell.length_b   1.000
_cell.length_c   1.000
_cell.angle_alpha   90.00
_cell.angle_beta   90.00
_cell.angle_gamma   90.00
#
_symmetry.space_group_name_H-M   'P 1'
#
loop_
_entity.id
_entity.type
_entity.pdbx_description
1 polymer ?
#
loop_
_entity_poly.entity_id
_entity_poly.type
_entity_poly.pdbx_seq_one_letter_code
_entity_poly.pdbx_strand_id
1 'polypeptide(L)'
;MKKFFCISVLVLMAALTLTSCGSDDKKDEPDPTPSSKTAVYEFTAHFTQDMVDVCDITMVYKDGDGKTVREAAKSTTFNKKVTVNKFPAVVGAKCEFKLKDGIQLTKDKYDIISTYDHKIAVTGRTPYGTDGNTFIQGQGVNKDKLAELLSRRSGQEMHGFTIDADGVTNTTHDIAF
;
A
#
# COMPACT_ATOMS: atom_id res chain seq x y z
N MET A 1 -44.23 -20.32 -2.10
CA MET A 1 -44.25 -20.95 -0.76
C MET A 1 -43.16 -20.31 0.08
N LYS A 2 -43.54 -19.54 1.08
CA LYS A 2 -42.69 -18.79 1.99
C LYS A 2 -42.14 -19.72 3.06
N LYS A 3 -40.85 -19.67 3.38
CA LYS A 3 -40.35 -20.16 4.67
C LYS A 3 -39.37 -19.11 5.25
N PHE A 4 -39.91 -18.40 6.26
CA PHE A 4 -39.13 -17.55 7.17
C PHE A 4 -38.42 -18.45 8.19
N PHE A 5 -37.15 -18.24 8.43
CA PHE A 5 -36.46 -18.79 9.58
C PHE A 5 -36.12 -17.62 10.53
N CYS A 6 -36.89 -17.56 11.63
CA CYS A 6 -36.55 -16.75 12.80
C CYS A 6 -35.50 -17.48 13.63
N ILE A 7 -34.35 -16.87 13.87
CA ILE A 7 -33.41 -17.32 14.88
C ILE A 7 -33.46 -16.33 16.04
N SER A 8 -33.98 -16.84 17.16
CA SER A 8 -34.11 -16.13 18.43
C SER A 8 -32.74 -16.00 19.09
N VAL A 9 -32.33 -14.76 19.39
CA VAL A 9 -31.16 -14.46 20.23
C VAL A 9 -31.58 -14.52 21.69
N LEU A 10 -31.07 -15.47 22.43
CA LEU A 10 -31.25 -15.62 23.87
C LEU A 10 -30.22 -14.76 24.59
N VAL A 11 -30.68 -13.65 25.19
CA VAL A 11 -29.84 -12.80 26.06
C VAL A 11 -29.91 -13.39 27.47
N LEU A 12 -28.75 -13.89 27.95
CA LEU A 12 -28.60 -14.36 29.32
C LEU A 12 -28.01 -13.21 30.16
N MET A 13 -28.89 -12.54 30.94
CA MET A 13 -28.46 -11.61 31.99
C MET A 13 -28.11 -12.40 33.25
N ALA A 14 -26.84 -12.39 33.63
CA ALA A 14 -26.42 -12.82 34.97
C ALA A 14 -26.17 -11.58 35.83
N ALA A 15 -27.10 -11.37 36.78
CA ALA A 15 -26.90 -10.35 37.82
C ALA A 15 -25.99 -10.94 38.90
N LEU A 16 -24.87 -10.33 39.17
CA LEU A 16 -23.99 -10.60 40.32
C LEU A 16 -24.13 -9.47 41.32
N THR A 17 -24.66 -9.81 42.47
CA THR A 17 -24.76 -8.98 43.68
C THR A 17 -23.40 -8.73 44.29
N LEU A 18 -23.10 -7.45 44.53
CA LEU A 18 -21.91 -6.99 45.24
C LEU A 18 -22.16 -7.11 46.76
N THR A 19 -21.39 -7.91 47.43
CA THR A 19 -21.18 -7.78 48.88
C THR A 19 -19.83 -7.12 49.13
N SER A 20 -19.92 -5.94 49.69
CA SER A 20 -18.80 -5.17 50.26
C SER A 20 -18.25 -5.84 51.51
N CYS A 21 -16.94 -6.01 51.62
CA CYS A 21 -16.21 -5.84 52.88
C CYS A 21 -14.73 -5.58 52.57
N GLY A 22 -14.20 -4.54 53.18
CA GLY A 22 -12.90 -3.98 52.90
C GLY A 22 -11.70 -4.79 53.34
N SER A 23 -10.60 -4.54 52.69
CA SER A 23 -9.23 -4.55 53.17
C SER A 23 -8.39 -3.85 52.11
N ASP A 24 -7.60 -2.87 52.54
CA ASP A 24 -6.57 -2.18 51.76
C ASP A 24 -5.49 -3.18 51.30
N ASP A 25 -5.66 -3.68 50.11
CA ASP A 25 -4.56 -4.23 49.29
C ASP A 25 -4.60 -3.52 47.96
N LYS A 26 -3.69 -2.58 47.75
CA LYS A 26 -3.36 -2.05 46.44
C LYS A 26 -2.93 -3.23 45.59
N LYS A 27 -3.89 -3.84 44.88
CA LYS A 27 -3.57 -4.64 43.70
C LYS A 27 -3.06 -3.64 42.68
N ASP A 28 -1.78 -3.74 42.39
CA ASP A 28 -1.19 -3.19 41.15
C ASP A 28 -2.05 -3.72 40.01
N GLU A 29 -2.92 -2.88 39.46
CA GLU A 29 -3.51 -3.15 38.13
C GLU A 29 -2.31 -3.32 37.21
N PRO A 30 -2.26 -4.41 36.41
CA PRO A 30 -1.19 -4.56 35.44
C PRO A 30 -1.27 -3.35 34.55
N ASP A 31 -0.20 -2.56 34.53
CA ASP A 31 0.01 -1.42 33.66
C ASP A 31 -0.39 -1.86 32.23
N PRO A 32 -1.31 -1.18 31.55
CA PRO A 32 -1.76 -1.62 30.25
C PRO A 32 -0.53 -1.80 29.37
N THR A 33 -0.25 -3.04 29.00
CA THR A 33 0.84 -3.38 28.08
C THR A 33 0.77 -2.42 26.90
N PRO A 34 1.80 -1.61 26.63
CA PRO A 34 1.73 -0.63 25.57
C PRO A 34 1.39 -1.37 24.27
N SER A 35 0.20 -1.10 23.73
CA SER A 35 -0.21 -1.69 22.47
C SER A 35 0.85 -1.34 21.46
N SER A 36 1.53 -2.35 20.89
CA SER A 36 2.57 -2.15 19.91
C SER A 36 1.96 -1.39 18.74
N LYS A 37 2.36 -0.13 18.56
CA LYS A 37 1.91 0.68 17.41
C LYS A 37 2.35 -0.01 16.12
N THR A 38 1.48 -0.01 15.15
CA THR A 38 1.74 -0.53 13.80
C THR A 38 1.36 0.52 12.77
N ALA A 39 1.98 0.45 11.61
CA ALA A 39 1.53 1.21 10.44
C ALA A 39 1.29 0.26 9.27
N VAL A 40 0.34 0.62 8.41
CA VAL A 40 0.09 -0.04 7.14
C VAL A 40 0.33 0.97 6.03
N TYR A 41 1.29 0.69 5.17
CA TYR A 41 1.49 1.38 3.91
C TYR A 41 0.83 0.58 2.80
N GLU A 42 -0.14 1.17 2.14
CA GLU A 42 -0.82 0.60 0.98
C GLU A 42 -0.56 1.48 -0.22
N PHE A 43 -0.20 0.88 -1.34
CA PHE A 43 -0.09 1.57 -2.61
C PHE A 43 -0.73 0.74 -3.72
N THR A 44 -1.31 1.45 -4.68
CA THR A 44 -1.91 0.89 -5.89
C THR A 44 -1.31 1.60 -7.08
N ALA A 45 -0.80 0.84 -8.04
CA ALA A 45 -0.37 1.36 -9.34
C ALA A 45 -1.35 0.90 -10.42
N HIS A 46 -1.70 1.81 -11.31
CA HIS A 46 -2.56 1.55 -12.46
C HIS A 46 -1.78 1.76 -13.75
N PHE A 47 -1.99 0.88 -14.70
CA PHE A 47 -1.32 0.89 -16.00
C PHE A 47 -2.36 0.79 -17.11
N THR A 48 -2.12 1.45 -18.23
CA THR A 48 -2.91 1.20 -19.44
C THR A 48 -2.72 -0.23 -19.94
N GLN A 49 -3.69 -0.75 -20.65
CA GLN A 49 -3.58 -2.09 -21.26
C GLN A 49 -2.40 -2.14 -22.25
N ASP A 50 -2.19 -1.08 -23.02
CA ASP A 50 -1.03 -1.00 -23.93
C ASP A 50 0.30 -1.16 -23.17
N MET A 51 0.45 -0.55 -21.98
CA MET A 51 1.64 -0.75 -21.16
C MET A 51 1.83 -2.21 -20.76
N VAL A 52 0.76 -2.84 -20.28
CA VAL A 52 0.81 -4.26 -19.86
C VAL A 52 1.11 -5.18 -21.03
N ASP A 53 0.59 -4.87 -22.21
CA ASP A 53 0.79 -5.68 -23.42
C ASP A 53 2.25 -5.64 -23.90
N VAL A 54 2.88 -4.47 -23.89
CA VAL A 54 4.19 -4.29 -24.52
C VAL A 54 5.37 -4.19 -23.56
N CYS A 55 5.14 -3.98 -22.25
CA CYS A 55 6.19 -3.81 -21.26
C CYS A 55 6.30 -4.97 -20.28
N ASP A 56 7.52 -5.29 -19.87
CA ASP A 56 7.79 -5.92 -18.58
C ASP A 56 7.75 -4.83 -17.52
N ILE A 57 6.88 -4.99 -16.52
CA ILE A 57 6.68 -4.02 -15.45
C ILE A 57 7.08 -4.68 -14.12
N THR A 58 7.99 -4.06 -13.39
CA THR A 58 8.45 -4.52 -12.07
C THR A 58 8.20 -3.43 -11.03
N MET A 59 7.36 -3.74 -10.05
CA MET A 59 7.23 -2.91 -8.86
C MET A 59 8.36 -3.22 -7.90
N VAL A 60 9.01 -2.17 -7.40
CA VAL A 60 10.09 -2.27 -6.40
C VAL A 60 9.67 -1.44 -5.20
N TYR A 61 9.65 -2.05 -4.03
CA TYR A 61 9.17 -1.39 -2.82
C TYR A 61 9.90 -1.89 -1.57
N LYS A 62 9.78 -1.18 -0.46
CA LYS A 62 10.26 -1.61 0.85
C LYS A 62 9.20 -2.44 1.55
N ASP A 63 9.58 -3.61 2.10
CA ASP A 63 8.72 -4.39 3.00
C ASP A 63 8.72 -3.81 4.42
N GLY A 64 7.98 -4.46 5.34
CA GLY A 64 7.86 -4.03 6.73
C GLY A 64 9.15 -4.09 7.54
N ASP A 65 10.16 -4.80 7.07
CA ASP A 65 11.51 -4.88 7.64
C ASP A 65 12.50 -3.92 6.97
N GLY A 66 12.05 -3.14 5.98
CA GLY A 66 12.87 -2.21 5.21
C GLY A 66 13.69 -2.87 4.09
N LYS A 67 13.44 -4.14 3.79
CA LYS A 67 14.10 -4.85 2.68
C LYS A 67 13.47 -4.46 1.35
N THR A 68 14.29 -4.40 0.32
CA THR A 68 13.80 -4.19 -1.05
C THR A 68 13.16 -5.46 -1.60
N VAL A 69 11.93 -5.34 -2.04
CA VAL A 69 11.16 -6.39 -2.72
C VAL A 69 10.96 -5.99 -4.18
N ARG A 70 11.04 -6.96 -5.10
CA ARG A 70 10.82 -6.79 -6.54
C ARG A 70 9.73 -7.77 -6.98
N GLU A 71 8.65 -7.26 -7.57
CA GLU A 71 7.49 -8.06 -7.94
C GLU A 71 6.96 -7.64 -9.32
N ALA A 72 6.72 -8.60 -10.22
CA ALA A 72 6.21 -8.31 -11.55
C ALA A 72 4.72 -7.90 -11.49
N ALA A 73 4.39 -6.77 -12.12
CA ALA A 73 3.01 -6.37 -12.36
C ALA A 73 2.54 -6.96 -13.70
N LYS A 74 1.57 -7.87 -13.64
CA LYS A 74 1.08 -8.63 -14.80
C LYS A 74 -0.32 -8.21 -15.28
N SER A 75 -0.91 -7.20 -14.64
CA SER A 75 -2.24 -6.68 -14.93
C SER A 75 -2.25 -5.16 -14.90
N THR A 76 -3.34 -4.57 -15.35
CA THR A 76 -3.53 -3.11 -15.35
C THR A 76 -3.62 -2.50 -13.94
N THR A 77 -3.67 -3.32 -12.90
CA THR A 77 -3.66 -2.85 -11.52
C THR A 77 -2.71 -3.73 -10.70
N PHE A 78 -1.86 -3.09 -9.93
CA PHE A 78 -0.99 -3.70 -8.92
C PHE A 78 -1.30 -3.06 -7.56
N ASN A 79 -1.66 -3.86 -6.57
CA ASN A 79 -1.93 -3.40 -5.21
C ASN A 79 -1.00 -4.11 -4.21
N LYS A 80 -0.48 -3.36 -3.24
CA LYS A 80 0.34 -3.92 -2.17
C LYS A 80 0.08 -3.24 -0.83
N LYS A 81 0.05 -4.06 0.23
CA LYS A 81 0.02 -3.63 1.62
C LYS A 81 1.28 -4.09 2.33
N VAL A 82 1.92 -3.17 3.01
CA VAL A 82 3.12 -3.40 3.82
C VAL A 82 2.81 -3.03 5.25
N THR A 83 2.97 -3.97 6.18
CA THR A 83 2.80 -3.72 7.61
C THR A 83 4.15 -3.41 8.24
N VAL A 84 4.23 -2.30 8.96
CA VAL A 84 5.42 -1.81 9.66
C VAL A 84 5.17 -1.90 11.16
N ASN A 85 6.08 -2.57 11.88
CA ASN A 85 5.98 -2.78 13.32
C ASN A 85 7.15 -2.14 14.10
N LYS A 86 8.11 -1.54 13.39
CA LYS A 86 9.28 -0.87 13.96
C LYS A 86 9.36 0.54 13.43
N PHE A 87 9.61 1.49 14.30
CA PHE A 87 9.69 2.92 13.98
C PHE A 87 11.03 3.50 14.42
N PRO A 88 11.56 4.52 13.73
CA PRO A 88 11.08 5.03 12.45
C PRO A 88 11.27 4.03 11.31
N ALA A 89 10.45 4.13 10.27
CA ALA A 89 10.56 3.30 9.08
C ALA A 89 10.48 4.15 7.81
N VAL A 90 11.16 3.68 6.77
CA VAL A 90 11.05 4.26 5.42
C VAL A 90 10.26 3.28 4.57
N VAL A 91 9.18 3.76 3.96
CA VAL A 91 8.36 3.02 3.01
C VAL A 91 8.27 3.78 1.69
N GLY A 92 8.06 3.09 0.61
CA GLY A 92 7.91 3.69 -0.71
C GLY A 92 7.95 2.67 -1.81
N ALA A 93 7.69 3.14 -3.03
CA ALA A 93 7.68 2.32 -4.23
C ALA A 93 8.27 3.07 -5.41
N LYS A 94 8.85 2.32 -6.33
CA LYS A 94 9.21 2.75 -7.68
C LYS A 94 8.75 1.71 -8.69
N CYS A 95 8.64 2.13 -9.94
CA CYS A 95 8.29 1.24 -11.03
C CYS A 95 9.43 1.20 -12.05
N GLU A 96 9.88 -0.01 -12.38
CA GLU A 96 10.82 -0.25 -13.46
C GLU A 96 10.09 -0.91 -14.62
N PHE A 97 10.33 -0.43 -15.82
CA PHE A 97 9.72 -0.99 -17.01
C PHE A 97 10.65 -0.90 -18.21
N LYS A 98 10.54 -1.90 -19.06
CA LYS A 98 11.20 -1.99 -20.36
C LYS A 98 10.25 -2.60 -21.37
N LEU A 99 10.50 -2.42 -22.66
CA LEU A 99 9.79 -3.20 -23.67
C LEU A 99 10.11 -4.69 -23.49
N LYS A 100 9.12 -5.54 -23.68
CA LYS A 100 9.30 -7.00 -23.67
C LYS A 100 10.27 -7.40 -24.76
N ASP A 101 11.17 -8.33 -24.45
CA ASP A 101 12.14 -8.81 -25.42
C ASP A 101 11.42 -9.50 -26.60
N GLY A 102 11.76 -9.10 -27.81
CA GLY A 102 11.16 -9.67 -29.04
C GLY A 102 9.71 -9.27 -29.31
N ILE A 103 9.16 -8.31 -28.56
CA ILE A 103 7.78 -7.84 -28.77
C ILE A 103 7.57 -7.30 -30.18
N GLN A 104 6.50 -7.73 -30.84
CA GLN A 104 6.05 -7.18 -32.12
C GLN A 104 5.06 -6.04 -31.86
N LEU A 105 5.47 -4.82 -32.15
CA LEU A 105 4.63 -3.63 -32.01
C LEU A 105 3.68 -3.54 -33.21
N THR A 106 2.42 -3.92 -33.01
CA THR A 106 1.40 -4.02 -34.07
C THR A 106 0.63 -2.73 -34.32
N LYS A 107 0.67 -1.78 -33.36
CA LYS A 107 0.03 -0.46 -33.49
C LYS A 107 1.09 0.59 -33.87
N ASP A 108 0.66 1.67 -34.52
CA ASP A 108 1.54 2.83 -34.75
C ASP A 108 1.66 3.73 -33.53
N LYS A 109 0.65 3.72 -32.64
CA LYS A 109 0.59 4.51 -31.41
C LYS A 109 0.11 3.69 -30.24
N TYR A 110 0.62 4.02 -29.06
CA TYR A 110 0.33 3.36 -27.78
C TYR A 110 0.03 4.38 -26.68
N ASP A 111 -0.88 4.03 -25.80
CA ASP A 111 -1.13 4.80 -24.59
C ASP A 111 -0.30 4.23 -23.43
N ILE A 112 0.73 4.97 -23.05
CA ILE A 112 1.66 4.62 -21.99
C ILE A 112 1.39 5.53 -20.79
N ILE A 113 0.36 5.16 -20.02
CA ILE A 113 -0.08 5.94 -18.85
C ILE A 113 0.00 5.06 -17.60
N SER A 114 0.59 5.60 -16.56
CA SER A 114 0.59 5.00 -15.24
C SER A 114 0.23 6.06 -14.20
N THR A 115 -0.69 5.69 -13.31
CA THR A 115 -1.04 6.48 -12.13
C THR A 115 -0.82 5.64 -10.87
N TYR A 116 -0.77 6.29 -9.70
CA TYR A 116 -0.64 5.59 -8.44
C TYR A 116 -1.38 6.32 -7.33
N ASP A 117 -1.84 5.52 -6.38
CA ASP A 117 -2.45 5.94 -5.13
C ASP A 117 -1.63 5.38 -3.98
N HIS A 118 -1.63 6.09 -2.85
CA HIS A 118 -1.00 5.56 -1.64
C HIS A 118 -1.76 5.99 -0.39
N LYS A 119 -1.68 5.13 0.62
CA LYS A 119 -2.30 5.35 1.93
C LYS A 119 -1.39 4.83 3.03
N ILE A 120 -1.25 5.62 4.08
CA ILE A 120 -0.53 5.24 5.29
C ILE A 120 -1.48 5.36 6.46
N ALA A 121 -1.70 4.27 7.19
CA ALA A 121 -2.52 4.24 8.38
C ALA A 121 -1.66 3.80 9.57
N VAL A 122 -1.42 4.72 10.51
CA VAL A 122 -0.75 4.43 11.78
C VAL A 122 -1.80 4.20 12.85
N THR A 123 -1.62 3.21 13.72
CA THR A 123 -2.57 2.88 14.80
C THR A 123 -2.87 4.11 15.65
N GLY A 124 -4.16 4.45 15.78
CA GLY A 124 -4.64 5.60 16.56
C GLY A 124 -4.40 6.97 15.94
N ARG A 125 -4.06 7.04 14.64
CA ARG A 125 -3.85 8.30 13.91
C ARG A 125 -4.75 8.38 12.68
N THR A 126 -5.01 9.62 12.22
CA THR A 126 -5.71 9.85 10.95
C THR A 126 -4.86 9.33 9.80
N PRO A 127 -5.41 8.53 8.89
CA PRO A 127 -4.68 8.07 7.72
C PRO A 127 -4.21 9.23 6.84
N TYR A 128 -3.02 9.09 6.29
CA TYR A 128 -2.47 9.98 5.27
C TYR A 128 -2.51 9.28 3.92
N GLY A 129 -2.82 10.00 2.85
CA GLY A 129 -2.78 9.44 1.50
C GLY A 129 -3.13 10.45 0.43
N THR A 130 -2.86 10.07 -0.81
CA THR A 130 -3.27 10.80 -2.02
C THR A 130 -3.67 9.80 -3.09
N ASP A 131 -4.56 10.22 -3.97
CA ASP A 131 -5.10 9.42 -5.06
C ASP A 131 -4.81 10.08 -6.41
N GLY A 132 -4.75 9.28 -7.48
CA GLY A 132 -4.70 9.75 -8.86
C GLY A 132 -3.42 10.47 -9.27
N ASN A 133 -2.30 10.20 -8.58
CA ASN A 133 -1.02 10.80 -8.97
C ASN A 133 -0.55 10.20 -10.29
N THR A 134 -0.20 11.05 -11.25
CA THR A 134 0.31 10.60 -12.55
C THR A 134 1.82 10.38 -12.47
N PHE A 135 2.27 9.18 -12.84
CA PHE A 135 3.69 8.86 -12.95
C PHE A 135 4.21 8.98 -14.40
N ILE A 136 3.47 8.41 -15.36
CA ILE A 136 3.71 8.58 -16.79
C ILE A 136 2.43 9.01 -17.46
N GLN A 137 2.53 9.96 -18.38
CA GLN A 137 1.43 10.41 -19.21
C GLN A 137 1.89 10.48 -20.68
N GLY A 138 1.94 9.32 -21.33
CA GLY A 138 2.27 9.19 -22.74
C GLY A 138 1.04 8.73 -23.53
N GLN A 139 0.19 9.65 -23.93
CA GLN A 139 -0.97 9.35 -24.78
C GLN A 139 -0.59 9.38 -26.27
N GLY A 140 -0.97 8.36 -27.02
CA GLY A 140 -0.72 8.27 -28.47
C GLY A 140 0.77 8.29 -28.83
N VAL A 141 1.63 7.67 -28.02
CA VAL A 141 3.08 7.63 -28.25
C VAL A 141 3.39 6.77 -29.47
N ASN A 142 4.13 7.32 -30.44
CA ASN A 142 4.58 6.57 -31.60
C ASN A 142 5.46 5.39 -31.19
N LYS A 143 5.33 4.26 -31.86
CA LYS A 143 6.04 3.03 -31.56
C LYS A 143 7.57 3.17 -31.52
N ASP A 144 8.16 4.01 -32.37
CA ASP A 144 9.60 4.30 -32.44
C ASP A 144 10.11 5.14 -31.26
N LYS A 145 9.21 5.76 -30.46
CA LYS A 145 9.51 6.55 -29.26
C LYS A 145 9.27 5.85 -27.95
N LEU A 146 8.69 4.63 -27.98
CA LEU A 146 8.36 3.90 -26.74
C LEU A 146 9.59 3.62 -25.89
N ALA A 147 10.65 3.07 -26.48
CA ALA A 147 11.87 2.74 -25.75
C ALA A 147 12.50 3.96 -25.06
N GLU A 148 12.51 5.11 -25.75
CA GLU A 148 13.02 6.36 -25.20
C GLU A 148 12.17 6.85 -24.02
N LEU A 149 10.83 6.85 -24.15
CA LEU A 149 9.93 7.26 -23.08
C LEU A 149 10.09 6.37 -21.86
N LEU A 150 10.09 5.07 -22.05
CA LEU A 150 10.20 4.09 -20.97
C LEU A 150 11.54 4.22 -20.25
N SER A 151 12.66 4.34 -20.97
CA SER A 151 13.99 4.45 -20.36
C SER A 151 14.13 5.72 -19.50
N ARG A 152 13.53 6.83 -19.89
CA ARG A 152 13.56 8.07 -19.11
C ARG A 152 12.78 7.99 -17.80
N ARG A 153 11.77 7.12 -17.70
CA ARG A 153 10.87 7.02 -16.54
C ARG A 153 11.11 5.79 -15.69
N SER A 154 11.72 4.76 -16.26
CA SER A 154 12.00 3.51 -15.54
C SER A 154 12.91 3.75 -14.35
N GLY A 155 12.55 3.16 -13.21
CA GLY A 155 13.33 3.24 -11.98
C GLY A 155 13.23 4.55 -11.20
N GLN A 156 12.48 5.54 -11.71
CA GLN A 156 12.19 6.74 -10.92
C GLN A 156 11.27 6.39 -9.75
N GLU A 157 11.49 7.03 -8.62
CA GLU A 157 10.66 6.88 -7.44
C GLU A 157 9.27 7.43 -7.70
N MET A 158 8.25 6.65 -7.35
CA MET A 158 6.86 7.10 -7.41
C MET A 158 6.55 7.93 -6.18
N HIS A 159 6.84 7.38 -5.00
CA HIS A 159 6.60 8.06 -3.73
C HIS A 159 7.34 7.36 -2.59
N GLY A 160 7.79 8.15 -1.62
CA GLY A 160 8.46 7.66 -0.43
C GLY A 160 8.12 8.45 0.83
N PHE A 161 8.09 7.77 1.98
CA PHE A 161 7.74 8.37 3.26
C PHE A 161 8.61 7.85 4.38
N THR A 162 8.91 8.74 5.31
CA THR A 162 9.36 8.35 6.65
C THR A 162 8.15 8.33 7.58
N ILE A 163 7.98 7.24 8.31
CA ILE A 163 6.87 7.00 9.22
C ILE A 163 7.46 6.80 10.61
N ASP A 164 6.92 7.48 11.61
CA ASP A 164 7.15 7.19 13.01
C ASP A 164 5.86 6.72 13.73
N ALA A 165 5.96 6.52 15.02
CA ALA A 165 4.82 6.09 15.83
C ALA A 165 3.68 7.13 15.89
N ASP A 166 3.91 8.35 15.46
CA ASP A 166 2.96 9.46 15.48
C ASP A 166 2.41 9.83 14.10
N GLY A 167 2.91 9.20 13.05
CA GLY A 167 2.40 9.37 11.67
C GLY A 167 3.50 9.52 10.64
N VAL A 168 3.14 10.12 9.50
CA VAL A 168 4.09 10.46 8.44
C VAL A 168 4.85 11.72 8.86
N THR A 169 6.18 11.62 8.96
CA THR A 169 7.04 12.74 9.39
C THR A 169 7.69 13.46 8.21
N ASN A 170 7.88 12.78 7.11
CA ASN A 170 8.49 13.37 5.93
C ASN A 170 8.11 12.62 4.65
N THR A 171 8.05 13.36 3.54
CA THR A 171 8.04 12.81 2.19
C THR A 171 9.49 12.69 1.72
N THR A 172 9.90 11.50 1.35
CA THR A 172 11.29 11.20 0.96
C THR A 172 11.33 10.98 -0.56
N HIS A 173 12.30 11.60 -1.23
CA HIS A 173 12.51 11.48 -2.68
C HIS A 173 13.72 10.62 -3.06
N ASP A 174 14.50 10.16 -2.08
CA ASP A 174 15.74 9.40 -2.29
C ASP A 174 15.74 8.13 -1.45
N ILE A 175 14.76 7.24 -1.69
CA ILE A 175 14.75 5.94 -1.03
C ILE A 175 15.81 5.05 -1.68
N ALA A 176 16.75 4.57 -0.88
CA ALA A 176 17.68 3.52 -1.30
C ALA A 176 16.92 2.18 -1.42
N PHE A 177 16.54 1.83 -2.64
CA PHE A 177 15.94 0.54 -2.96
C PHE A 177 16.98 -0.54 -3.20
#